data_b1295b883f6fd943db0b7bb4dccf1590
#
_entry.id   b1295b883f6fd943db0b7bb4dccf1590
#
_cell.length_a   1.000
_cell.length_b   1.000
_cell.length_c   1.000
_cell.angle_alpha   90.00
_cell.angle_beta   90.00
_cell.angle_gamma   90.00
#
_symmetry.space_group_name_H-M   'P 1'
#
loop_
_entity.id
_entity.type
_entity.pdbx_description
1 polymer ?
#
loop_
_entity_poly.entity_id
_entity_poly.type
_entity_poly.pdbx_seq_one_letter_code
_entity_poly.pdbx_strand_id
1 'polypeptide(L)'
;MSADGAPDGQAPPAPARDVWLLALIAEAALLLAALAVTGALSGVLSPDTPSYFGATASPSPWGEPRNPIYGYLAGLVGGSATTTGAVALAQALLHVVSAFVLYAGARRAGIGRLGAFALASAALLAQSDLYHLRILAPEAPANACLLAGLGLTLAATRSVRALGRLIVPIALVTGAGYVLRPTQLPAILILPALYFLFAWRQRRDRRLLPPLALMLALAVPFLVQSGVRLRAVGDFNIVSFGGYQMSGLAAFMLDPVLVARLPEDVRPFAQAVLERRQQQEAAGTVPAAPLNSAGERSFVSTALGYFDIYARGYDNVLANVIVPLLRPDDSWVVSNRKLTAFALATARAAPLRYLAWVGGATARLVGHALATNAPMLVATALWLVTLLVAFLCGRDGAHAEVGAVSLLALAWFACNGALPVLITFPAARYIDSAAALLPAIPLTRALALAMGSGAVSSAPGQS
;
A
#
# COMPACT_ATOMS: atom_id res chain seq x y z
N MET A 1 -47.07 53.74 -15.82
CA MET A 1 -46.88 52.29 -15.50
C MET A 1 -46.04 51.72 -16.62
N SER A 2 -44.74 51.66 -16.40
CA SER A 2 -43.74 51.15 -17.32
C SER A 2 -43.49 49.68 -16.98
N ALA A 3 -43.78 48.77 -17.90
CA ALA A 3 -43.49 47.35 -17.75
C ALA A 3 -41.99 47.16 -17.96
N ASP A 4 -41.27 46.89 -16.87
CA ASP A 4 -39.87 46.51 -16.91
C ASP A 4 -39.71 45.18 -17.66
N GLY A 5 -38.99 45.23 -18.76
CA GLY A 5 -38.61 44.05 -19.53
C GLY A 5 -37.76 43.09 -18.68
N ALA A 6 -38.24 41.88 -18.54
CA ALA A 6 -37.45 40.80 -17.97
C ALA A 6 -36.16 40.63 -18.79
N PRO A 7 -34.97 40.53 -18.18
CA PRO A 7 -33.74 40.32 -18.93
C PRO A 7 -33.79 38.96 -19.64
N ASP A 8 -33.46 39.02 -20.92
CA ASP A 8 -33.35 37.86 -21.82
C ASP A 8 -32.70 36.68 -21.11
N GLY A 9 -33.43 35.53 -21.11
CA GLY A 9 -32.96 34.29 -20.58
C GLY A 9 -31.71 33.80 -21.33
N GLN A 10 -30.55 34.26 -20.89
CA GLN A 10 -29.29 33.68 -21.33
C GLN A 10 -29.28 32.22 -20.89
N ALA A 11 -29.36 31.30 -21.85
CA ALA A 11 -29.19 29.88 -21.61
C ALA A 11 -27.89 29.66 -20.81
N PRO A 12 -27.93 28.86 -19.73
CA PRO A 12 -26.73 28.63 -18.95
C PRO A 12 -25.60 28.15 -19.89
N PRO A 13 -24.36 28.69 -19.73
CA PRO A 13 -23.25 28.33 -20.58
C PRO A 13 -23.08 26.82 -20.55
N ALA A 14 -22.94 26.21 -21.73
CA ALA A 14 -22.73 24.77 -21.88
C ALA A 14 -21.57 24.35 -20.94
N PRO A 15 -21.72 23.25 -20.20
CA PRO A 15 -20.69 22.83 -19.26
C PRO A 15 -19.38 22.63 -20.01
N ALA A 16 -18.35 23.40 -19.63
CA ALA A 16 -17.04 23.32 -20.22
C ALA A 16 -16.54 21.86 -20.09
N ARG A 17 -16.22 21.26 -21.25
CA ARG A 17 -15.69 19.88 -21.30
C ARG A 17 -14.51 19.73 -20.35
N ASP A 18 -14.49 18.65 -19.57
CA ASP A 18 -13.39 18.36 -18.66
C ASP A 18 -12.24 17.72 -19.47
N VAL A 19 -11.34 18.55 -20.00
CA VAL A 19 -10.20 18.11 -20.81
C VAL A 19 -9.29 17.15 -20.07
N TRP A 20 -9.21 17.25 -18.73
CA TRP A 20 -8.38 16.36 -17.93
C TRP A 20 -9.00 14.96 -17.78
N LEU A 21 -10.32 14.88 -17.72
CA LEU A 21 -11.02 13.60 -17.81
C LEU A 21 -10.82 12.94 -19.17
N LEU A 22 -10.87 13.71 -20.26
CA LEU A 22 -10.58 13.20 -21.61
C LEU A 22 -9.14 12.71 -21.72
N ALA A 23 -8.18 13.44 -21.17
CA ALA A 23 -6.78 13.02 -21.11
C ALA A 23 -6.62 11.70 -20.34
N LEU A 24 -7.28 11.55 -19.18
CA LEU A 24 -7.25 10.32 -18.40
C LEU A 24 -7.89 9.14 -19.16
N ILE A 25 -8.97 9.37 -19.91
CA ILE A 25 -9.58 8.34 -20.79
C ILE A 25 -8.58 7.92 -21.87
N ALA A 26 -7.88 8.88 -22.50
CA ALA A 26 -6.88 8.57 -23.51
C ALA A 26 -5.70 7.78 -22.91
N GLU A 27 -5.19 8.17 -21.74
CA GLU A 27 -4.14 7.43 -21.04
C GLU A 27 -4.58 5.98 -20.73
N ALA A 28 -5.81 5.79 -20.22
CA ALA A 28 -6.34 4.46 -19.92
C ALA A 28 -6.48 3.60 -21.17
N ALA A 29 -6.95 4.17 -22.27
CA ALA A 29 -7.06 3.48 -23.54
C ALA A 29 -5.70 3.08 -24.11
N LEU A 30 -4.72 3.99 -24.05
CA LEU A 30 -3.33 3.74 -24.46
C LEU A 30 -2.68 2.66 -23.59
N LEU A 31 -2.90 2.70 -22.27
CA LEU A 31 -2.40 1.68 -21.34
C LEU A 31 -2.97 0.29 -21.70
N LEU A 32 -4.28 0.17 -21.86
CA LEU A 32 -4.90 -1.12 -22.19
C LEU A 32 -4.42 -1.63 -23.56
N ALA A 33 -4.27 -0.75 -24.54
CA ALA A 33 -3.71 -1.10 -25.84
C ALA A 33 -2.26 -1.56 -25.72
N ALA A 34 -1.42 -0.86 -24.94
CA ALA A 34 -0.04 -1.24 -24.69
C ALA A 34 0.06 -2.61 -23.99
N LEU A 35 -0.75 -2.86 -22.95
CA LEU A 35 -0.80 -4.15 -22.27
C LEU A 35 -1.22 -5.28 -23.22
N ALA A 36 -2.18 -5.02 -24.13
CA ALA A 36 -2.61 -6.00 -25.12
C ALA A 36 -1.50 -6.30 -26.15
N VAL A 37 -0.89 -5.26 -26.73
CA VAL A 37 0.16 -5.41 -27.76
C VAL A 37 1.42 -6.07 -27.20
N THR A 38 1.78 -5.76 -25.95
CA THR A 38 2.96 -6.37 -25.30
C THR A 38 2.71 -7.78 -24.78
N GLY A 39 1.49 -8.29 -24.89
CA GLY A 39 1.10 -9.60 -24.34
C GLY A 39 1.02 -9.62 -22.81
N ALA A 40 1.07 -8.47 -22.14
CA ALA A 40 0.99 -8.41 -20.67
C ALA A 40 -0.36 -8.91 -20.13
N LEU A 41 -1.43 -8.87 -20.94
CA LEU A 41 -2.74 -9.42 -20.60
C LEU A 41 -2.82 -10.96 -20.71
N SER A 42 -1.78 -11.66 -21.16
CA SER A 42 -1.74 -13.13 -21.12
C SER A 42 -1.62 -13.68 -19.70
N GLY A 43 -1.15 -12.85 -18.77
CA GLY A 43 -0.92 -13.21 -17.38
C GLY A 43 0.35 -14.05 -17.17
N VAL A 44 0.98 -13.88 -16.02
CA VAL A 44 2.20 -14.59 -15.62
C VAL A 44 2.01 -15.20 -14.24
N LEU A 45 2.40 -16.45 -14.09
CA LEU A 45 2.45 -17.11 -12.78
C LEU A 45 3.68 -16.63 -12.00
N SER A 46 3.47 -16.19 -10.76
CA SER A 46 4.56 -16.01 -9.79
C SER A 46 4.83 -17.31 -9.06
N PRO A 47 5.97 -17.45 -8.38
CA PRO A 47 6.22 -18.61 -7.50
C PRO A 47 5.14 -18.82 -6.43
N ASP A 48 4.49 -17.73 -6.00
CA ASP A 48 3.41 -17.76 -5.00
C ASP A 48 2.04 -18.12 -5.59
N THR A 49 1.83 -17.97 -6.90
CA THR A 49 0.51 -18.15 -7.55
C THR A 49 -0.10 -19.53 -7.26
N PRO A 50 0.64 -20.65 -7.37
CA PRO A 50 0.07 -21.98 -7.07
C PRO A 50 -0.46 -22.09 -5.64
N SER A 51 0.15 -21.38 -4.68
CA SER A 51 -0.28 -21.44 -3.28
C SER A 51 -1.64 -20.77 -3.02
N TYR A 52 -2.02 -19.76 -3.82
CA TYR A 52 -3.34 -19.14 -3.73
C TYR A 52 -4.45 -20.06 -4.26
N PHE A 53 -4.21 -20.75 -5.38
CA PHE A 53 -5.15 -21.72 -5.92
C PHE A 53 -5.17 -23.00 -5.07
N GLY A 54 -4.03 -23.46 -4.57
CA GLY A 54 -3.92 -24.57 -3.63
C GLY A 54 -4.72 -24.31 -2.35
N ALA A 55 -4.69 -23.10 -1.82
CA ALA A 55 -5.47 -22.73 -0.64
C ALA A 55 -6.98 -22.89 -0.87
N THR A 56 -7.50 -22.56 -2.08
CA THR A 56 -8.94 -22.74 -2.39
C THR A 56 -9.33 -24.20 -2.53
N ALA A 57 -8.42 -25.05 -2.96
CA ALA A 57 -8.65 -26.49 -3.15
C ALA A 57 -8.41 -27.32 -1.87
N SER A 58 -7.85 -26.72 -0.81
CA SER A 58 -7.58 -27.37 0.46
C SER A 58 -8.87 -27.78 1.17
N PRO A 59 -8.89 -28.95 1.86
CA PRO A 59 -9.98 -29.33 2.77
C PRO A 59 -10.19 -28.34 3.91
N SER A 60 -9.16 -27.54 4.25
CA SER A 60 -9.19 -26.49 5.26
C SER A 60 -8.64 -25.16 4.71
N PRO A 61 -9.37 -24.50 3.80
CA PRO A 61 -8.86 -23.31 3.09
C PRO A 61 -8.41 -22.19 4.04
N TRP A 62 -9.09 -22.03 5.16
CA TRP A 62 -8.78 -21.00 6.16
C TRP A 62 -7.55 -21.32 7.02
N GLY A 63 -7.09 -22.57 7.03
CA GLY A 63 -5.88 -23.02 7.73
C GLY A 63 -4.60 -22.84 6.94
N GLU A 64 -4.73 -22.54 5.65
CA GLU A 64 -3.60 -22.38 4.75
C GLU A 64 -2.81 -21.08 5.01
N PRO A 65 -1.53 -21.04 4.61
CA PRO A 65 -0.70 -19.84 4.74
C PRO A 65 -1.17 -18.67 3.89
N ARG A 66 -1.93 -18.94 2.84
CA ARG A 66 -2.49 -17.93 1.93
C ARG A 66 -3.99 -17.78 2.14
N ASN A 67 -4.47 -16.55 2.00
CA ASN A 67 -5.91 -16.30 2.03
C ASN A 67 -6.56 -16.88 0.76
N PRO A 68 -7.57 -17.76 0.87
CA PRO A 68 -8.20 -18.40 -0.28
C PRO A 68 -9.05 -17.44 -1.12
N ILE A 69 -9.39 -16.26 -0.61
CA ILE A 69 -10.29 -15.32 -1.29
C ILE A 69 -9.75 -14.91 -2.66
N TYR A 70 -8.44 -14.70 -2.81
CA TYR A 70 -7.88 -14.38 -4.13
C TYR A 70 -8.13 -15.49 -5.16
N GLY A 71 -7.89 -16.75 -4.75
CA GLY A 71 -8.14 -17.90 -5.64
C GLY A 71 -9.62 -18.05 -6.00
N TYR A 72 -10.55 -17.81 -5.07
CA TYR A 72 -11.98 -17.80 -5.35
C TYR A 72 -12.35 -16.69 -6.33
N LEU A 73 -11.85 -15.46 -6.14
CA LEU A 73 -12.12 -14.33 -7.05
C LEU A 73 -11.55 -14.59 -8.45
N ALA A 74 -10.33 -15.12 -8.53
CA ALA A 74 -9.72 -15.51 -9.80
C ALA A 74 -10.54 -16.60 -10.50
N GLY A 75 -11.05 -17.59 -9.76
CA GLY A 75 -11.92 -18.64 -10.27
C GLY A 75 -13.24 -18.11 -10.84
N LEU A 76 -13.84 -17.07 -10.24
CA LEU A 76 -15.08 -16.44 -10.75
C LEU A 76 -14.92 -15.85 -12.15
N VAL A 77 -13.72 -15.41 -12.53
CA VAL A 77 -13.43 -14.89 -13.89
C VAL A 77 -12.80 -15.96 -14.80
N GLY A 78 -12.94 -17.24 -14.44
CA GLY A 78 -12.42 -18.36 -15.22
C GLY A 78 -10.91 -18.57 -15.10
N GLY A 79 -10.27 -17.97 -14.09
CA GLY A 79 -8.84 -18.14 -13.81
C GLY A 79 -8.53 -19.46 -13.13
N SER A 80 -7.40 -20.04 -13.49
CA SER A 80 -6.84 -21.24 -12.86
C SER A 80 -5.30 -21.13 -12.85
N ALA A 81 -4.64 -22.14 -12.30
CA ALA A 81 -3.18 -22.24 -12.41
C ALA A 81 -2.66 -22.35 -13.87
N THR A 82 -3.55 -22.61 -14.83
CA THR A 82 -3.22 -22.74 -16.25
C THR A 82 -3.90 -21.70 -17.15
N THR A 83 -4.96 -21.03 -16.68
CA THR A 83 -5.75 -20.05 -17.44
C THR A 83 -5.60 -18.67 -16.81
N THR A 84 -4.74 -17.84 -17.37
CA THR A 84 -4.23 -16.62 -16.69
C THR A 84 -4.76 -15.32 -17.29
N GLY A 85 -5.07 -15.30 -18.61
CA GLY A 85 -5.40 -14.07 -19.34
C GLY A 85 -6.66 -13.35 -18.85
N ALA A 86 -7.72 -14.10 -18.52
CA ALA A 86 -8.95 -13.50 -18.00
C ALA A 86 -8.73 -12.76 -16.67
N VAL A 87 -7.89 -13.33 -15.78
CA VAL A 87 -7.55 -12.70 -14.49
C VAL A 87 -6.74 -11.44 -14.73
N ALA A 88 -5.71 -11.49 -15.60
CA ALA A 88 -4.88 -10.33 -15.93
C ALA A 88 -5.74 -9.19 -16.53
N LEU A 89 -6.66 -9.50 -17.43
CA LEU A 89 -7.60 -8.52 -17.98
C LEU A 89 -8.50 -7.93 -16.88
N ALA A 90 -9.08 -8.77 -16.03
CA ALA A 90 -9.90 -8.30 -14.91
C ALA A 90 -9.15 -7.39 -13.96
N GLN A 91 -7.90 -7.72 -13.63
CA GLN A 91 -7.00 -6.87 -12.82
C GLN A 91 -6.74 -5.52 -13.51
N ALA A 92 -6.44 -5.51 -14.81
CA ALA A 92 -6.21 -4.29 -15.58
C ALA A 92 -7.47 -3.39 -15.63
N LEU A 93 -8.64 -3.97 -15.87
CA LEU A 93 -9.89 -3.21 -15.87
C LEU A 93 -10.22 -2.65 -14.48
N LEU A 94 -10.03 -3.43 -13.42
CA LEU A 94 -10.24 -2.98 -12.04
C LEU A 94 -9.30 -1.82 -11.69
N HIS A 95 -8.04 -1.90 -12.12
CA HIS A 95 -7.06 -0.84 -11.94
C HIS A 95 -7.48 0.46 -12.64
N VAL A 96 -7.88 0.38 -13.91
CA VAL A 96 -8.40 1.53 -14.68
C VAL A 96 -9.62 2.14 -13.98
N VAL A 97 -10.62 1.33 -13.62
CA VAL A 97 -11.82 1.81 -12.91
C VAL A 97 -11.46 2.51 -11.61
N SER A 98 -10.51 1.95 -10.84
CA SER A 98 -10.10 2.55 -9.57
C SER A 98 -9.44 3.93 -9.74
N ALA A 99 -8.65 4.14 -10.81
CA ALA A 99 -8.09 5.45 -11.14
C ALA A 99 -9.20 6.49 -11.46
N PHE A 100 -10.24 6.11 -12.19
CA PHE A 100 -11.40 6.98 -12.44
C PHE A 100 -12.20 7.28 -11.16
N VAL A 101 -12.36 6.29 -10.26
CA VAL A 101 -13.01 6.50 -8.96
C VAL A 101 -12.18 7.47 -8.11
N LEU A 102 -10.84 7.35 -8.13
CA LEU A 102 -9.95 8.28 -7.45
C LEU A 102 -10.07 9.71 -8.03
N TYR A 103 -10.06 9.85 -9.37
CA TYR A 103 -10.29 11.14 -10.04
C TYR A 103 -11.59 11.79 -9.59
N ALA A 104 -12.71 11.07 -9.72
CA ALA A 104 -14.03 11.56 -9.37
C ALA A 104 -14.15 11.91 -7.87
N GLY A 105 -13.53 11.11 -7.00
CA GLY A 105 -13.47 11.35 -5.57
C GLY A 105 -12.68 12.60 -5.23
N ALA A 106 -11.49 12.75 -5.78
CA ALA A 106 -10.63 13.92 -5.61
C ALA A 106 -11.35 15.21 -6.05
N ARG A 107 -12.03 15.18 -7.22
CA ARG A 107 -12.86 16.29 -7.70
C ARG A 107 -13.97 16.66 -6.71
N ARG A 108 -14.67 15.66 -6.16
CA ARG A 108 -15.74 15.88 -5.17
C ARG A 108 -15.19 16.39 -3.83
N ALA A 109 -13.98 16.04 -3.49
CA ALA A 109 -13.27 16.54 -2.31
C ALA A 109 -12.72 17.97 -2.48
N GLY A 110 -13.01 18.65 -3.60
CA GLY A 110 -12.60 20.02 -3.86
C GLY A 110 -11.15 20.15 -4.33
N ILE A 111 -10.48 19.05 -4.71
CA ILE A 111 -9.20 19.09 -5.39
C ILE A 111 -9.43 19.57 -6.83
N GLY A 112 -8.60 20.48 -7.32
CA GLY A 112 -8.67 21.02 -8.67
C GLY A 112 -8.63 19.91 -9.74
N ARG A 113 -9.05 20.22 -10.98
CA ARG A 113 -9.05 19.24 -12.07
C ARG A 113 -7.66 18.70 -12.32
N LEU A 114 -6.67 19.56 -12.21
CA LEU A 114 -5.27 19.25 -12.43
C LEU A 114 -4.70 18.27 -11.38
N GLY A 115 -4.89 18.56 -10.09
CA GLY A 115 -4.42 17.67 -9.01
C GLY A 115 -5.16 16.34 -9.01
N ALA A 116 -6.46 16.33 -9.34
CA ALA A 116 -7.22 15.10 -9.49
C ALA A 116 -6.70 14.25 -10.66
N PHE A 117 -6.38 14.87 -11.81
CA PHE A 117 -5.76 14.22 -12.95
C PHE A 117 -4.37 13.68 -12.57
N ALA A 118 -3.52 14.50 -11.95
CA ALA A 118 -2.18 14.07 -11.53
C ALA A 118 -2.21 12.86 -10.60
N LEU A 119 -3.16 12.81 -9.64
CA LEU A 119 -3.35 11.65 -8.76
C LEU A 119 -3.77 10.39 -9.53
N ALA A 120 -4.76 10.53 -10.41
CA ALA A 120 -5.29 9.40 -11.17
C ALA A 120 -4.29 8.89 -12.22
N SER A 121 -3.60 9.79 -12.92
CA SER A 121 -2.54 9.47 -13.88
C SER A 121 -1.34 8.80 -13.20
N ALA A 122 -0.88 9.33 -12.05
CA ALA A 122 0.18 8.69 -11.27
C ALA A 122 -0.20 7.27 -10.83
N ALA A 123 -1.43 7.07 -10.36
CA ALA A 123 -1.94 5.74 -10.01
C ALA A 123 -1.98 4.82 -11.24
N LEU A 124 -2.54 5.30 -12.34
CA LEU A 124 -2.74 4.53 -13.57
C LEU A 124 -1.42 4.07 -14.19
N LEU A 125 -0.38 4.94 -14.16
CA LEU A 125 0.90 4.71 -14.81
C LEU A 125 2.01 4.26 -13.84
N ALA A 126 1.68 3.97 -12.57
CA ALA A 126 2.66 3.50 -11.59
C ALA A 126 3.33 2.20 -12.08
N GLN A 127 4.64 2.24 -12.30
CA GLN A 127 5.41 1.12 -12.83
C GLN A 127 5.24 -0.16 -12.01
N SER A 128 5.22 -0.02 -10.68
CA SER A 128 5.01 -1.14 -9.75
C SER A 128 3.66 -1.81 -9.95
N ASP A 129 2.60 -1.00 -10.09
CA ASP A 129 1.26 -1.54 -10.29
C ASP A 129 1.12 -2.18 -11.66
N LEU A 130 1.70 -1.56 -12.71
CA LEU A 130 1.74 -2.14 -14.06
C LEU A 130 2.46 -3.50 -14.10
N TYR A 131 3.53 -3.66 -13.32
CA TYR A 131 4.20 -4.95 -13.16
C TYR A 131 3.26 -5.99 -12.54
N HIS A 132 2.52 -5.61 -11.49
CA HIS A 132 1.60 -6.51 -10.80
C HIS A 132 0.34 -6.86 -11.60
N LEU A 133 -0.09 -6.02 -12.56
CA LEU A 133 -1.26 -6.29 -13.39
C LEU A 133 -1.15 -7.60 -14.18
N ARG A 134 0.05 -7.93 -14.65
CA ARG A 134 0.31 -9.16 -15.41
C ARG A 134 0.53 -10.38 -14.51
N ILE A 135 0.81 -10.19 -13.23
CA ILE A 135 1.09 -11.29 -12.31
C ILE A 135 -0.21 -11.75 -11.64
N LEU A 136 -0.44 -13.05 -11.61
CA LEU A 136 -1.55 -13.64 -10.88
C LEU A 136 -1.24 -13.68 -9.39
N ALA A 137 -1.50 -12.57 -8.74
CA ALA A 137 -1.25 -12.37 -7.31
C ALA A 137 -2.21 -11.29 -6.77
N PRO A 138 -2.47 -11.26 -5.46
CA PRO A 138 -3.45 -10.36 -4.86
C PRO A 138 -3.04 -8.88 -4.86
N GLU A 139 -1.79 -8.54 -5.21
CA GLU A 139 -1.25 -7.19 -5.16
C GLU A 139 -2.04 -6.21 -6.04
N ALA A 140 -2.25 -6.53 -7.31
CA ALA A 140 -2.96 -5.64 -8.23
C ALA A 140 -4.42 -5.39 -7.82
N PRO A 141 -5.26 -6.41 -7.58
CA PRO A 141 -6.64 -6.17 -7.17
C PRO A 141 -6.74 -5.53 -5.79
N ALA A 142 -5.82 -5.79 -4.86
CA ALA A 142 -5.79 -5.14 -3.56
C ALA A 142 -5.49 -3.64 -3.68
N ASN A 143 -4.50 -3.27 -4.50
CA ASN A 143 -4.17 -1.86 -4.76
C ASN A 143 -5.32 -1.13 -5.44
N ALA A 144 -5.95 -1.74 -6.43
CA ALA A 144 -7.13 -1.17 -7.10
C ALA A 144 -8.28 -0.95 -6.10
N CYS A 145 -8.55 -1.91 -5.22
CA CYS A 145 -9.55 -1.76 -4.16
C CYS A 145 -9.22 -0.61 -3.20
N LEU A 146 -7.97 -0.49 -2.78
CA LEU A 146 -7.57 0.60 -1.89
C LEU A 146 -7.66 1.97 -2.58
N LEU A 147 -7.28 2.08 -3.87
CA LEU A 147 -7.44 3.29 -4.68
C LEU A 147 -8.91 3.69 -4.79
N ALA A 148 -9.79 2.74 -5.10
CA ALA A 148 -11.23 2.98 -5.17
C ALA A 148 -11.79 3.38 -3.79
N GLY A 149 -11.36 2.71 -2.71
CA GLY A 149 -11.71 3.06 -1.33
C GLY A 149 -11.30 4.48 -0.96
N LEU A 150 -10.09 4.90 -1.35
CA LEU A 150 -9.61 6.28 -1.19
C LEU A 150 -10.48 7.27 -1.97
N GLY A 151 -10.76 6.99 -3.24
CA GLY A 151 -11.62 7.83 -4.07
C GLY A 151 -13.04 7.98 -3.51
N LEU A 152 -13.66 6.90 -3.07
CA LEU A 152 -14.98 6.91 -2.43
C LEU A 152 -14.96 7.66 -1.09
N THR A 153 -13.91 7.50 -0.29
CA THR A 153 -13.72 8.23 0.97
C THR A 153 -13.64 9.73 0.70
N LEU A 154 -12.88 10.16 -0.30
CA LEU A 154 -12.81 11.56 -0.73
C LEU A 154 -14.19 12.08 -1.18
N ALA A 155 -14.93 11.31 -1.98
CA ALA A 155 -16.28 11.68 -2.41
C ALA A 155 -17.25 11.85 -1.22
N ALA A 156 -17.08 11.06 -0.17
CA ALA A 156 -17.90 11.12 1.04
C ALA A 156 -17.68 12.40 1.88
N THR A 157 -16.53 13.10 1.72
CA THR A 157 -16.21 14.32 2.49
C THR A 157 -17.14 15.48 2.19
N ARG A 158 -17.86 15.46 1.07
CA ARG A 158 -18.77 16.52 0.64
C ARG A 158 -19.92 16.79 1.64
N SER A 159 -20.45 15.74 2.26
CA SER A 159 -21.52 15.87 3.25
C SER A 159 -21.68 14.61 4.10
N VAL A 160 -22.27 14.73 5.30
CA VAL A 160 -22.60 13.57 6.15
C VAL A 160 -23.59 12.61 5.43
N ARG A 161 -24.52 13.16 4.64
CA ARG A 161 -25.45 12.34 3.82
C ARG A 161 -24.69 11.55 2.75
N ALA A 162 -23.66 12.15 2.14
CA ALA A 162 -22.80 11.45 1.18
C ALA A 162 -22.05 10.30 1.85
N LEU A 163 -21.49 10.52 3.06
CA LEU A 163 -20.89 9.44 3.85
C LEU A 163 -21.89 8.32 4.13
N GLY A 164 -23.11 8.65 4.60
CA GLY A 164 -24.15 7.64 4.89
C GLY A 164 -24.48 6.75 3.69
N ARG A 165 -24.43 7.29 2.46
CA ARG A 165 -24.63 6.52 1.22
C ARG A 165 -23.43 5.70 0.80
N LEU A 166 -22.23 6.18 1.08
CA LEU A 166 -20.96 5.58 0.59
C LEU A 166 -20.27 4.73 1.64
N ILE A 167 -20.65 4.75 2.90
CA ILE A 167 -19.95 4.07 4.00
C ILE A 167 -19.86 2.55 3.76
N VAL A 168 -20.93 1.93 3.27
CA VAL A 168 -20.95 0.50 2.94
C VAL A 168 -20.06 0.18 1.72
N PRO A 169 -20.20 0.86 0.56
CA PRO A 169 -19.26 0.70 -0.54
C PRO A 169 -17.79 0.91 -0.14
N ILE A 170 -17.48 1.94 0.65
CA ILE A 170 -16.11 2.18 1.13
C ILE A 170 -15.63 0.99 1.96
N ALA A 171 -16.43 0.52 2.92
CA ALA A 171 -16.07 -0.59 3.79
C ALA A 171 -15.85 -1.90 3.00
N LEU A 172 -16.73 -2.21 2.05
CA LEU A 172 -16.61 -3.42 1.24
C LEU A 172 -15.39 -3.39 0.31
N VAL A 173 -15.19 -2.28 -0.40
CA VAL A 173 -14.09 -2.17 -1.37
C VAL A 173 -12.73 -2.12 -0.65
N THR A 174 -12.59 -1.27 0.39
CA THR A 174 -11.35 -1.20 1.17
C THR A 174 -11.11 -2.52 1.92
N GLY A 175 -12.19 -3.12 2.44
CA GLY A 175 -12.15 -4.43 3.09
C GLY A 175 -11.63 -5.52 2.18
N ALA A 176 -12.11 -5.58 0.94
CA ALA A 176 -11.57 -6.48 -0.07
C ALA A 176 -10.06 -6.25 -0.27
N GLY A 177 -9.61 -5.01 -0.33
CA GLY A 177 -8.19 -4.66 -0.46
C GLY A 177 -7.33 -5.30 0.63
N TYR A 178 -7.61 -5.01 1.91
CA TYR A 178 -6.77 -5.54 3.00
C TYR A 178 -7.03 -7.02 3.32
N VAL A 179 -8.18 -7.58 2.94
CA VAL A 179 -8.42 -9.02 3.02
C VAL A 179 -7.57 -9.76 1.98
N LEU A 180 -7.45 -9.23 0.78
CA LEU A 180 -6.55 -9.74 -0.24
C LEU A 180 -5.08 -9.55 0.14
N ARG A 181 -4.75 -8.38 0.70
CA ARG A 181 -3.39 -8.01 1.08
C ARG A 181 -3.36 -7.36 2.47
N PRO A 182 -3.09 -8.14 3.53
CA PRO A 182 -3.14 -7.65 4.92
C PRO A 182 -2.22 -6.46 5.22
N THR A 183 -1.21 -6.20 4.38
CA THR A 183 -0.35 -5.01 4.52
C THR A 183 -1.12 -3.68 4.42
N GLN A 184 -2.33 -3.70 3.86
CA GLN A 184 -3.20 -2.53 3.71
C GLN A 184 -4.14 -2.29 4.93
N LEU A 185 -4.06 -3.09 5.98
CA LEU A 185 -4.83 -2.89 7.23
C LEU A 185 -4.75 -1.46 7.82
N PRO A 186 -3.62 -0.72 7.70
CA PRO A 186 -3.56 0.66 8.18
C PRO A 186 -4.62 1.58 7.57
N ALA A 187 -5.22 1.22 6.43
CA ALA A 187 -6.33 1.95 5.82
C ALA A 187 -7.53 2.13 6.76
N ILE A 188 -7.75 1.20 7.71
CA ILE A 188 -8.81 1.28 8.73
C ILE A 188 -8.67 2.57 9.57
N LEU A 189 -7.45 3.05 9.79
CA LEU A 189 -7.16 4.27 10.55
C LEU A 189 -6.93 5.47 9.64
N ILE A 190 -6.23 5.27 8.54
CA ILE A 190 -5.76 6.35 7.65
C ILE A 190 -6.91 6.96 6.86
N LEU A 191 -7.84 6.16 6.31
CA LEU A 191 -8.97 6.71 5.55
C LEU A 191 -9.95 7.53 6.40
N PRO A 192 -10.33 7.13 7.63
CA PRO A 192 -11.10 8.00 8.52
C PRO A 192 -10.38 9.30 8.91
N ALA A 193 -9.07 9.25 9.13
CA ALA A 193 -8.28 10.46 9.39
C ALA A 193 -8.27 11.40 8.17
N LEU A 194 -8.11 10.88 6.96
CA LEU A 194 -8.25 11.66 5.71
C LEU A 194 -9.66 12.24 5.57
N TYR A 195 -10.70 11.43 5.79
CA TYR A 195 -12.08 11.93 5.78
C TYR A 195 -12.23 13.12 6.72
N PHE A 196 -11.75 13.00 7.96
CA PHE A 196 -11.83 14.07 8.96
C PHE A 196 -11.10 15.34 8.47
N LEU A 197 -9.86 15.22 8.00
CA LEU A 197 -9.05 16.36 7.56
C LEU A 197 -9.69 17.08 6.36
N PHE A 198 -10.18 16.36 5.37
CA PHE A 198 -10.85 16.95 4.20
C PHE A 198 -12.23 17.54 4.56
N ALA A 199 -13.02 16.87 5.38
CA ALA A 199 -14.31 17.38 5.85
C ALA A 199 -14.13 18.66 6.69
N TRP A 200 -13.11 18.68 7.55
CA TRP A 200 -12.77 19.89 8.31
C TRP A 200 -12.37 21.04 7.39
N ARG A 201 -11.49 20.76 6.42
CA ARG A 201 -11.04 21.78 5.46
C ARG A 201 -12.21 22.37 4.66
N GLN A 202 -13.10 21.51 4.13
CA GLN A 202 -14.19 21.94 3.25
C GLN A 202 -15.35 22.60 4.00
N ARG A 203 -15.75 22.03 5.12
CA ARG A 203 -17.00 22.38 5.81
C ARG A 203 -16.79 22.99 7.18
N ARG A 204 -15.54 23.10 7.64
CA ARG A 204 -15.18 23.44 9.03
C ARG A 204 -15.85 22.50 10.06
N ASP A 205 -16.22 21.30 9.62
CA ASP A 205 -16.87 20.29 10.44
C ASP A 205 -15.83 19.59 11.31
N ARG A 206 -15.92 19.76 12.62
CA ARG A 206 -15.02 19.17 13.61
C ARG A 206 -15.63 17.98 14.32
N ARG A 207 -16.79 17.48 13.86
CA ARG A 207 -17.45 16.33 14.46
C ARG A 207 -16.62 15.08 14.25
N LEU A 208 -16.37 14.36 15.34
CA LEU A 208 -15.61 13.10 15.31
C LEU A 208 -16.48 11.88 15.00
N LEU A 209 -17.81 11.99 15.16
CA LEU A 209 -18.72 10.87 14.93
C LEU A 209 -18.67 10.30 13.51
N PRO A 210 -18.66 11.10 12.42
CA PRO A 210 -18.57 10.56 11.06
C PRO A 210 -17.28 9.77 10.77
N PRO A 211 -16.06 10.27 11.09
CA PRO A 211 -14.85 9.47 10.89
C PRO A 211 -14.79 8.24 11.79
N LEU A 212 -15.33 8.29 13.01
CA LEU A 212 -15.43 7.13 13.89
C LEU A 212 -16.39 6.07 13.30
N ALA A 213 -17.55 6.49 12.78
CA ALA A 213 -18.46 5.58 12.09
C ALA A 213 -17.80 4.92 10.86
N LEU A 214 -17.02 5.69 10.11
CA LEU A 214 -16.24 5.14 8.98
C LEU A 214 -15.19 4.14 9.46
N MET A 215 -14.46 4.43 10.53
CA MET A 215 -13.48 3.51 11.11
C MET A 215 -14.13 2.20 11.55
N LEU A 216 -15.27 2.27 12.23
CA LEU A 216 -16.02 1.08 12.65
C LEU A 216 -16.51 0.28 11.43
N ALA A 217 -17.04 0.96 10.41
CA ALA A 217 -17.46 0.30 9.18
C ALA A 217 -16.29 -0.41 8.46
N LEU A 218 -15.13 0.25 8.39
CA LEU A 218 -13.91 -0.34 7.83
C LEU A 218 -13.38 -1.51 8.67
N ALA A 219 -13.65 -1.56 9.97
CA ALA A 219 -13.27 -2.70 10.80
C ALA A 219 -14.17 -3.94 10.59
N VAL A 220 -15.39 -3.78 10.07
CA VAL A 220 -16.35 -4.89 9.90
C VAL A 220 -15.79 -6.03 9.02
N PRO A 221 -15.24 -5.81 7.80
CA PRO A 221 -14.69 -6.90 7.01
C PRO A 221 -13.55 -7.65 7.71
N PHE A 222 -12.70 -6.93 8.49
CA PHE A 222 -11.67 -7.55 9.33
C PHE A 222 -12.30 -8.46 10.39
N LEU A 223 -13.29 -7.99 11.12
CA LEU A 223 -13.97 -8.74 12.17
C LEU A 223 -14.69 -9.96 11.61
N VAL A 224 -15.37 -9.81 10.46
CA VAL A 224 -16.05 -10.92 9.78
C VAL A 224 -15.06 -11.99 9.35
N GLN A 225 -14.01 -11.59 8.63
CA GLN A 225 -12.98 -12.52 8.14
C GLN A 225 -12.28 -13.24 9.30
N SER A 226 -11.86 -12.49 10.32
CA SER A 226 -11.20 -13.05 11.51
C SER A 226 -12.15 -13.93 12.32
N GLY A 227 -13.44 -13.59 12.39
CA GLY A 227 -14.47 -14.40 13.03
C GLY A 227 -14.71 -15.73 12.31
N VAL A 228 -14.77 -15.71 10.98
CA VAL A 228 -14.85 -16.95 10.17
C VAL A 228 -13.65 -17.85 10.44
N ARG A 229 -12.44 -17.28 10.45
CA ARG A 229 -11.21 -18.03 10.73
C ARG A 229 -11.16 -18.55 12.18
N LEU A 230 -11.57 -17.74 13.15
CA LEU A 230 -11.66 -18.18 14.54
C LEU A 230 -12.53 -19.42 14.67
N ARG A 231 -13.68 -19.44 13.99
CA ARG A 231 -14.59 -20.61 14.04
C ARG A 231 -14.04 -21.81 13.26
N ALA A 232 -13.38 -21.57 12.12
CA ALA A 232 -12.90 -22.64 11.24
C ALA A 232 -11.62 -23.30 11.76
N VAL A 233 -10.67 -22.51 12.29
CA VAL A 233 -9.30 -22.97 12.62
C VAL A 233 -8.77 -22.44 13.96
N GLY A 234 -9.63 -21.80 14.77
CA GLY A 234 -9.25 -21.29 16.09
C GLY A 234 -8.29 -20.08 16.06
N ASP A 235 -8.20 -19.35 14.93
CA ASP A 235 -7.27 -18.22 14.75
C ASP A 235 -8.00 -16.93 14.37
N PHE A 236 -7.93 -15.91 15.25
CA PHE A 236 -8.55 -14.60 15.02
C PHE A 236 -7.59 -13.67 14.29
N ASN A 237 -7.43 -13.90 13.00
CA ASN A 237 -6.59 -13.13 12.08
C ASN A 237 -7.14 -13.19 10.65
N ILE A 238 -6.69 -12.30 9.74
CA ILE A 238 -6.99 -12.42 8.30
C ILE A 238 -6.26 -13.61 7.70
N VAL A 239 -5.02 -13.85 8.10
CA VAL A 239 -4.15 -14.93 7.63
C VAL A 239 -3.14 -15.29 8.72
N SER A 240 -2.77 -16.57 8.83
CA SER A 240 -1.76 -17.03 9.80
C SER A 240 -0.37 -16.98 9.20
N PHE A 241 0.15 -15.80 8.90
CA PHE A 241 1.46 -15.63 8.27
C PHE A 241 2.38 -14.63 8.99
N GLY A 242 1.84 -13.77 9.86
CA GLY A 242 2.60 -12.73 10.55
C GLY A 242 3.73 -13.27 11.42
N GLY A 243 3.51 -14.39 12.12
CA GLY A 243 4.53 -15.03 12.93
C GLY A 243 5.73 -15.50 12.11
N TYR A 244 5.50 -16.09 10.95
CA TYR A 244 6.59 -16.45 10.03
C TYR A 244 7.38 -15.22 9.61
N GLN A 245 6.71 -14.13 9.24
CA GLN A 245 7.37 -12.90 8.83
C GLN A 245 8.21 -12.30 9.95
N MET A 246 7.67 -12.20 11.15
CA MET A 246 8.35 -11.60 12.30
C MET A 246 9.47 -12.50 12.86
N SER A 247 9.36 -13.83 12.75
CA SER A 247 10.33 -14.77 13.33
C SER A 247 11.71 -14.67 12.68
N GLY A 248 11.78 -14.40 11.37
CA GLY A 248 13.05 -14.16 10.69
C GLY A 248 13.79 -12.97 11.30
N LEU A 249 13.08 -11.86 11.54
CA LEU A 249 13.62 -10.70 12.23
C LEU A 249 14.06 -11.04 13.66
N ALA A 250 13.21 -11.73 14.41
CA ALA A 250 13.54 -12.14 15.78
C ALA A 250 14.78 -13.02 15.82
N ALA A 251 14.92 -13.97 14.89
CA ALA A 251 16.09 -14.83 14.80
C ALA A 251 17.40 -14.05 14.62
N PHE A 252 17.39 -12.97 13.85
CA PHE A 252 18.54 -12.08 13.69
C PHE A 252 18.88 -11.28 14.96
N MET A 253 17.88 -10.90 15.73
CA MET A 253 18.08 -10.11 16.96
C MET A 253 18.69 -10.92 18.11
N LEU A 254 18.61 -12.26 18.06
CA LEU A 254 19.08 -13.13 19.15
C LEU A 254 20.59 -13.06 19.34
N ASP A 255 20.97 -13.04 20.60
CA ASP A 255 22.30 -13.38 21.13
C ASP A 255 22.10 -14.13 22.47
N PRO A 256 23.15 -14.73 23.07
CA PRO A 256 23.04 -15.47 24.32
C PRO A 256 22.47 -14.65 25.47
N VAL A 257 22.80 -13.35 25.54
CA VAL A 257 22.30 -12.44 26.60
C VAL A 257 20.79 -12.20 26.42
N LEU A 258 20.33 -12.01 25.18
CA LEU A 258 18.93 -11.80 24.91
C LEU A 258 18.12 -13.06 25.17
N VAL A 259 18.61 -14.23 24.76
CA VAL A 259 17.94 -15.53 25.02
C VAL A 259 17.73 -15.73 26.52
N ALA A 260 18.72 -15.41 27.36
CA ALA A 260 18.58 -15.53 28.82
C ALA A 260 17.48 -14.63 29.42
N ARG A 261 17.11 -13.54 28.73
CA ARG A 261 16.05 -12.61 29.16
C ARG A 261 14.66 -12.97 28.69
N LEU A 262 14.53 -13.97 27.78
CA LEU A 262 13.23 -14.37 27.26
C LEU A 262 12.42 -15.16 28.30
N PRO A 263 11.07 -15.13 28.21
CA PRO A 263 10.20 -15.96 29.03
C PRO A 263 10.57 -17.43 28.94
N GLU A 264 10.33 -18.19 30.01
CA GLU A 264 10.73 -19.60 30.12
C GLU A 264 10.09 -20.48 29.04
N ASP A 265 8.85 -20.21 28.68
CA ASP A 265 8.11 -20.95 27.64
C ASP A 265 8.65 -20.72 26.23
N VAL A 266 9.29 -19.58 25.97
CA VAL A 266 9.87 -19.21 24.67
C VAL A 266 11.37 -19.52 24.57
N ARG A 267 12.07 -19.50 25.70
CA ARG A 267 13.55 -19.63 25.78
C ARG A 267 14.11 -20.88 25.11
N PRO A 268 13.54 -22.10 25.28
CA PRO A 268 14.07 -23.29 24.61
C PRO A 268 14.03 -23.20 23.08
N PHE A 269 12.95 -22.65 22.52
CA PHE A 269 12.84 -22.44 21.09
C PHE A 269 13.83 -21.38 20.60
N ALA A 270 13.96 -20.26 21.33
CA ALA A 270 14.92 -19.22 21.00
C ALA A 270 16.38 -19.70 21.05
N GLN A 271 16.71 -20.56 22.02
CA GLN A 271 18.03 -21.19 22.12
C GLN A 271 18.31 -22.07 20.89
N ALA A 272 17.37 -22.92 20.51
CA ALA A 272 17.50 -23.76 19.31
C ALA A 272 17.64 -22.93 18.03
N VAL A 273 16.89 -21.81 17.90
CA VAL A 273 17.00 -20.87 16.78
C VAL A 273 18.39 -20.24 16.74
N LEU A 274 18.93 -19.79 17.89
CA LEU A 274 20.27 -19.20 17.98
C LEU A 274 21.36 -20.18 17.56
N GLU A 275 21.33 -21.41 18.11
CA GLU A 275 22.30 -22.47 17.80
C GLU A 275 22.26 -22.84 16.33
N ARG A 276 21.05 -23.06 15.77
CA ARG A 276 20.91 -23.39 14.36
C ARG A 276 21.33 -22.26 13.45
N ARG A 277 21.02 -21.00 13.79
CA ARG A 277 21.53 -19.85 13.04
C ARG A 277 23.04 -19.82 13.01
N GLN A 278 23.70 -20.00 14.15
CA GLN A 278 25.17 -20.04 14.23
C GLN A 278 25.78 -21.17 13.38
N GLN A 279 25.13 -22.34 13.38
CA GLN A 279 25.55 -23.47 12.52
C GLN A 279 25.41 -23.11 11.02
N GLN A 280 24.32 -22.49 10.64
CA GLN A 280 24.08 -22.08 9.24
C GLN A 280 24.96 -20.90 8.82
N GLU A 281 25.30 -19.99 9.72
CA GLU A 281 26.28 -18.93 9.50
C GLU A 281 27.69 -19.53 9.30
N ALA A 282 28.10 -20.51 10.10
CA ALA A 282 29.36 -21.21 9.96
C ALA A 282 29.45 -22.03 8.67
N ALA A 283 28.32 -22.60 8.21
CA ALA A 283 28.22 -23.33 6.95
C ALA A 283 28.11 -22.41 5.71
N GLY A 284 28.02 -21.09 5.91
CA GLY A 284 27.87 -20.11 4.81
C GLY A 284 26.49 -20.12 4.11
N THR A 285 25.50 -20.83 4.64
CA THR A 285 24.16 -20.91 4.08
C THR A 285 23.27 -19.74 4.54
N VAL A 286 23.58 -19.16 5.69
CA VAL A 286 22.98 -17.93 6.21
C VAL A 286 24.12 -16.92 6.36
N PRO A 287 24.00 -15.70 5.82
CA PRO A 287 25.01 -14.68 5.96
C PRO A 287 25.21 -14.32 7.44
N ALA A 288 26.46 -14.27 7.89
CA ALA A 288 26.79 -13.83 9.23
C ALA A 288 26.51 -12.33 9.40
N ALA A 289 26.04 -11.94 10.58
CA ALA A 289 25.87 -10.54 10.90
C ALA A 289 27.26 -9.84 10.94
N PRO A 290 27.36 -8.62 10.36
CA PRO A 290 28.62 -7.88 10.43
C PRO A 290 29.00 -7.58 11.87
N LEU A 291 30.30 -7.68 12.17
CA LEU A 291 30.87 -7.29 13.44
C LEU A 291 31.32 -5.83 13.36
N ASN A 292 31.33 -5.15 14.51
CA ASN A 292 31.95 -3.83 14.60
C ASN A 292 33.50 -3.96 14.58
N SER A 293 34.21 -2.84 14.59
CA SER A 293 35.67 -2.82 14.61
C SER A 293 36.32 -3.49 15.86
N ALA A 294 35.52 -3.70 16.92
CA ALA A 294 35.94 -4.44 18.12
C ALA A 294 35.61 -5.95 18.03
N GLY A 295 35.09 -6.44 16.90
CA GLY A 295 34.69 -7.84 16.74
C GLY A 295 33.37 -8.18 17.43
N GLU A 296 32.63 -7.19 17.91
CA GLU A 296 31.33 -7.37 18.56
C GLU A 296 30.17 -7.08 17.60
N ARG A 297 29.04 -7.74 17.82
CA ARG A 297 27.80 -7.39 17.14
C ARG A 297 27.22 -6.12 17.75
N SER A 298 27.68 -4.95 17.27
CA SER A 298 27.11 -3.69 17.74
C SER A 298 25.66 -3.57 17.30
N PHE A 299 24.87 -2.88 18.13
CA PHE A 299 23.45 -2.67 17.90
C PHE A 299 23.16 -1.99 16.54
N VAL A 300 23.93 -0.97 16.18
CA VAL A 300 23.74 -0.22 14.92
C VAL A 300 24.24 -1.00 13.72
N SER A 301 25.44 -1.59 13.78
CA SER A 301 25.96 -2.42 12.69
C SER A 301 25.11 -3.65 12.45
N THR A 302 24.56 -4.24 13.52
CA THR A 302 23.64 -5.38 13.43
C THR A 302 22.33 -4.96 12.76
N ALA A 303 21.73 -3.85 13.13
CA ALA A 303 20.47 -3.40 12.54
C ALA A 303 20.61 -2.98 11.07
N LEU A 304 21.65 -2.22 10.71
CA LEU A 304 21.88 -1.75 9.34
C LEU A 304 22.45 -2.86 8.44
N GLY A 305 23.39 -3.65 8.95
CA GLY A 305 23.95 -4.78 8.20
C GLY A 305 22.96 -5.89 7.94
N TYR A 306 21.99 -6.11 8.85
CA TYR A 306 20.91 -7.06 8.61
C TYR A 306 20.03 -6.69 7.44
N PHE A 307 19.88 -5.41 7.11
CA PHE A 307 19.12 -5.01 5.95
C PHE A 307 19.67 -5.62 4.66
N ASP A 308 20.99 -5.55 4.45
CA ASP A 308 21.60 -6.09 3.24
C ASP A 308 21.65 -7.61 3.25
N ILE A 309 21.86 -8.19 4.42
CA ILE A 309 21.89 -9.64 4.63
C ILE A 309 20.47 -10.21 4.49
N TYR A 310 19.49 -9.57 5.09
CA TYR A 310 18.10 -10.00 5.05
C TYR A 310 17.50 -9.85 3.65
N ALA A 311 17.90 -8.83 2.89
CA ALA A 311 17.51 -8.68 1.50
C ALA A 311 17.98 -9.85 0.63
N ARG A 312 19.13 -10.45 1.00
CA ARG A 312 19.74 -11.58 0.28
C ARG A 312 19.40 -12.94 0.88
N GLY A 313 18.92 -12.99 2.10
CA GLY A 313 18.85 -14.22 2.89
C GLY A 313 17.59 -14.45 3.71
N TYR A 314 16.53 -13.64 3.57
CA TYR A 314 15.29 -13.84 4.32
C TYR A 314 14.74 -15.27 4.17
N ASP A 315 14.59 -15.70 2.94
CA ASP A 315 14.10 -17.05 2.64
C ASP A 315 15.07 -18.10 3.22
N ASN A 316 16.37 -17.81 3.26
CA ASN A 316 17.37 -18.70 3.83
C ASN A 316 17.27 -18.81 5.36
N VAL A 317 17.01 -17.71 6.07
CA VAL A 317 16.81 -17.76 7.53
C VAL A 317 15.52 -18.49 7.87
N LEU A 318 14.43 -18.18 7.18
CA LEU A 318 13.16 -18.85 7.39
C LEU A 318 13.26 -20.33 7.04
N ALA A 319 13.76 -20.68 5.86
CA ALA A 319 13.84 -22.05 5.37
C ALA A 319 14.89 -22.90 6.11
N ASN A 320 16.07 -22.35 6.41
CA ASN A 320 17.19 -23.13 6.94
C ASN A 320 17.30 -23.07 8.48
N VAL A 321 16.75 -22.04 9.11
CA VAL A 321 16.83 -21.87 10.57
C VAL A 321 15.49 -22.14 11.25
N ILE A 322 14.42 -21.46 10.82
CA ILE A 322 13.14 -21.48 11.56
C ILE A 322 12.31 -22.71 11.23
N VAL A 323 12.03 -22.96 9.94
CA VAL A 323 11.12 -24.03 9.50
C VAL A 323 11.56 -25.42 10.00
N PRO A 324 12.86 -25.79 9.97
CA PRO A 324 13.29 -27.07 10.44
C PRO A 324 13.15 -27.33 11.96
N LEU A 325 12.91 -26.28 12.74
CA LEU A 325 12.65 -26.37 14.19
C LEU A 325 11.17 -26.49 14.52
N LEU A 326 10.29 -26.35 13.52
CA LEU A 326 8.87 -26.59 13.70
C LEU A 326 8.56 -28.08 13.67
N ARG A 327 7.57 -28.48 14.44
CA ARG A 327 7.12 -29.87 14.43
C ARG A 327 6.37 -30.17 13.12
N PRO A 328 6.70 -31.27 12.42
CA PRO A 328 6.03 -31.62 11.17
C PRO A 328 4.50 -31.78 11.31
N ASP A 329 4.03 -32.23 12.49
CA ASP A 329 2.62 -32.45 12.76
C ASP A 329 1.86 -31.19 13.17
N ASP A 330 2.56 -30.07 13.43
CA ASP A 330 1.89 -28.81 13.75
C ASP A 330 1.21 -28.26 12.49
N SER A 331 -0.07 -27.92 12.62
CA SER A 331 -0.73 -27.16 11.56
C SER A 331 -0.05 -25.80 11.36
N TRP A 332 -0.21 -25.22 10.16
CA TRP A 332 0.31 -23.87 9.85
C TRP A 332 -0.11 -22.82 10.90
N VAL A 333 -1.36 -22.90 11.36
CA VAL A 333 -1.91 -22.00 12.39
C VAL A 333 -1.17 -22.13 13.72
N VAL A 334 -0.91 -23.37 14.17
CA VAL A 334 -0.19 -23.65 15.42
C VAL A 334 1.25 -23.14 15.31
N SER A 335 1.93 -23.45 14.23
CA SER A 335 3.29 -22.99 13.97
C SER A 335 3.36 -21.45 13.94
N ASN A 336 2.43 -20.77 13.22
CA ASN A 336 2.38 -19.32 13.17
C ASN A 336 2.18 -18.69 14.56
N ARG A 337 1.36 -19.30 15.42
CA ARG A 337 1.12 -18.82 16.80
C ARG A 337 2.40 -18.94 17.65
N LYS A 338 3.12 -20.06 17.58
CA LYS A 338 4.42 -20.25 18.26
C LYS A 338 5.44 -19.21 17.79
N LEU A 339 5.54 -19.00 16.48
CA LEU A 339 6.44 -18.04 15.89
C LEU A 339 6.09 -16.60 16.27
N THR A 340 4.80 -16.26 16.35
CA THR A 340 4.32 -14.96 16.81
C THR A 340 4.71 -14.71 18.27
N ALA A 341 4.51 -15.70 19.16
CA ALA A 341 4.90 -15.60 20.57
C ALA A 341 6.42 -15.38 20.72
N PHE A 342 7.22 -16.16 20.00
CA PHE A 342 8.67 -16.00 19.95
C PHE A 342 9.09 -14.61 19.47
N ALA A 343 8.55 -14.13 18.35
CA ALA A 343 8.91 -12.85 17.78
C ALA A 343 8.53 -11.67 18.70
N LEU A 344 7.33 -11.70 19.27
CA LEU A 344 6.87 -10.65 20.19
C LEU A 344 7.67 -10.64 21.50
N ALA A 345 8.00 -11.81 22.05
CA ALA A 345 8.85 -11.90 23.24
C ALA A 345 10.22 -11.31 22.96
N THR A 346 10.84 -11.65 21.84
CA THR A 346 12.14 -11.12 21.41
C THR A 346 12.11 -9.59 21.24
N ALA A 347 11.09 -9.06 20.55
CA ALA A 347 10.93 -7.62 20.35
C ALA A 347 10.74 -6.87 21.69
N ARG A 348 9.97 -7.42 22.63
CA ARG A 348 9.77 -6.85 23.98
C ARG A 348 11.02 -6.90 24.83
N ALA A 349 11.81 -7.94 24.73
CA ALA A 349 13.06 -8.07 25.47
C ALA A 349 14.20 -7.18 24.94
N ALA A 350 14.10 -6.76 23.65
CA ALA A 350 15.07 -5.89 23.00
C ALA A 350 14.38 -4.77 22.18
N PRO A 351 13.60 -3.86 22.82
CA PRO A 351 12.78 -2.88 22.11
C PRO A 351 13.63 -1.89 21.30
N LEU A 352 14.82 -1.51 21.77
CA LEU A 352 15.71 -0.62 21.03
C LEU A 352 16.26 -1.27 19.75
N ARG A 353 16.57 -2.59 19.78
CA ARG A 353 16.97 -3.32 18.57
C ARG A 353 15.83 -3.37 17.55
N TYR A 354 14.60 -3.59 18.03
CA TYR A 354 13.42 -3.57 17.17
C TYR A 354 13.18 -2.18 16.58
N LEU A 355 13.28 -1.11 17.37
CA LEU A 355 13.12 0.27 16.87
C LEU A 355 14.20 0.66 15.86
N ALA A 356 15.45 0.24 16.06
CA ALA A 356 16.51 0.47 15.08
C ALA A 356 16.25 -0.29 13.77
N TRP A 357 15.71 -1.52 13.86
CA TRP A 357 15.22 -2.24 12.68
C TRP A 357 14.14 -1.44 11.96
N VAL A 358 13.10 -0.97 12.64
CA VAL A 358 12.01 -0.17 12.04
C VAL A 358 12.56 1.08 11.37
N GLY A 359 13.51 1.79 12.01
CA GLY A 359 14.19 2.95 11.43
C GLY A 359 14.94 2.62 10.14
N GLY A 360 15.75 1.57 10.14
CA GLY A 360 16.47 1.08 8.97
C GLY A 360 15.50 0.61 7.85
N ALA A 361 14.43 -0.11 8.22
CA ALA A 361 13.38 -0.55 7.30
C ALA A 361 12.67 0.63 6.62
N THR A 362 12.38 1.68 7.40
CA THR A 362 11.78 2.90 6.87
C THR A 362 12.72 3.61 5.90
N ALA A 363 13.99 3.77 6.28
CA ALA A 363 14.99 4.39 5.41
C ALA A 363 15.14 3.61 4.09
N ARG A 364 15.13 2.27 4.15
CA ARG A 364 15.19 1.43 2.95
C ARG A 364 13.93 1.51 2.12
N LEU A 365 12.74 1.54 2.73
CA LEU A 365 11.47 1.74 2.03
C LEU A 365 11.52 3.02 1.19
N VAL A 366 11.95 4.13 1.80
CA VAL A 366 12.08 5.42 1.11
C VAL A 366 13.14 5.35 0.02
N GLY A 367 14.35 4.85 0.33
CA GLY A 367 15.45 4.72 -0.61
C GLY A 367 15.10 3.82 -1.80
N HIS A 368 14.44 2.69 -1.54
CA HIS A 368 14.00 1.77 -2.59
C HIS A 368 12.92 2.41 -3.48
N ALA A 369 11.92 3.07 -2.89
CA ALA A 369 10.89 3.78 -3.64
C ALA A 369 11.47 4.83 -4.58
N LEU A 370 12.53 5.52 -4.16
CA LEU A 370 13.25 6.50 -4.98
C LEU A 370 14.13 5.83 -6.06
N ALA A 371 14.87 4.80 -5.69
CA ALA A 371 15.91 4.22 -6.55
C ALA A 371 15.38 3.25 -7.61
N THR A 372 14.32 2.50 -7.31
CA THR A 372 13.83 1.42 -8.18
C THR A 372 12.59 1.79 -8.99
N ASN A 373 11.94 2.91 -8.67
CA ASN A 373 10.78 3.40 -9.40
C ASN A 373 11.22 4.51 -10.36
N ALA A 374 11.47 4.20 -11.62
CA ALA A 374 11.90 5.19 -12.62
C ALA A 374 10.94 6.39 -12.75
N PRO A 375 9.59 6.24 -12.77
CA PRO A 375 8.68 7.38 -12.71
C PRO A 375 8.89 8.25 -11.47
N MET A 376 9.24 7.66 -10.34
CA MET A 376 9.50 8.39 -9.10
C MET A 376 10.80 9.21 -9.17
N LEU A 377 11.85 8.68 -9.80
CA LEU A 377 13.09 9.44 -10.02
C LEU A 377 12.87 10.63 -10.96
N VAL A 378 12.15 10.41 -12.06
CA VAL A 378 11.78 11.48 -12.99
C VAL A 378 10.91 12.52 -12.28
N ALA A 379 9.92 12.08 -11.52
CA ALA A 379 9.04 12.97 -10.75
C ALA A 379 9.82 13.76 -9.70
N THR A 380 10.78 13.17 -9.01
CA THR A 380 11.64 13.84 -8.03
C THR A 380 12.51 14.91 -8.73
N ALA A 381 13.10 14.59 -9.88
CA ALA A 381 13.88 15.55 -10.66
C ALA A 381 13.01 16.73 -11.12
N LEU A 382 11.82 16.44 -11.67
CA LEU A 382 10.86 17.49 -12.07
C LEU A 382 10.43 18.35 -10.86
N TRP A 383 10.23 17.74 -9.70
CA TRP A 383 9.88 18.46 -8.49
C TRP A 383 10.99 19.42 -8.06
N LEU A 384 12.25 19.00 -8.08
CA LEU A 384 13.40 19.86 -7.78
C LEU A 384 13.51 21.03 -8.78
N VAL A 385 13.34 20.75 -10.06
CA VAL A 385 13.32 21.79 -11.10
C VAL A 385 12.16 22.76 -10.87
N THR A 386 10.96 22.29 -10.57
CA THR A 386 9.80 23.17 -10.33
C THR A 386 9.93 24.00 -9.08
N LEU A 387 10.56 23.46 -8.00
CA LEU A 387 10.89 24.25 -6.81
C LEU A 387 11.87 25.38 -7.15
N LEU A 388 12.91 25.08 -7.92
CA LEU A 388 13.87 26.09 -8.37
C LEU A 388 13.20 27.17 -9.20
N VAL A 389 12.39 26.79 -10.19
CA VAL A 389 11.62 27.72 -11.03
C VAL A 389 10.66 28.56 -10.18
N ALA A 390 9.94 27.95 -9.22
CA ALA A 390 9.04 28.68 -8.33
C ALA A 390 9.79 29.69 -7.45
N PHE A 391 10.96 29.31 -6.94
CA PHE A 391 11.84 30.20 -6.17
C PHE A 391 12.32 31.39 -7.02
N LEU A 392 12.79 31.11 -8.23
CA LEU A 392 13.29 32.16 -9.13
C LEU A 392 12.20 33.13 -9.63
N CYS A 393 10.97 32.62 -9.81
CA CYS A 393 9.85 33.41 -10.35
C CYS A 393 8.92 34.00 -9.28
N GLY A 394 9.12 33.70 -7.98
CA GLY A 394 8.32 34.23 -6.87
C GLY A 394 6.83 33.87 -6.92
N ARG A 395 6.45 32.74 -7.55
CA ARG A 395 5.04 32.33 -7.77
C ARG A 395 4.54 31.33 -6.75
N ASP A 396 3.45 31.67 -6.06
CA ASP A 396 2.87 30.88 -4.95
C ASP A 396 1.46 30.30 -5.15
N GLY A 397 0.86 30.47 -6.32
CA GLY A 397 -0.60 30.24 -6.54
C GLY A 397 -1.13 28.80 -6.42
N ALA A 398 -0.29 27.76 -6.27
CA ALA A 398 -0.73 26.35 -6.29
C ALA A 398 -0.56 25.59 -4.95
N HIS A 399 -0.17 26.24 -3.87
CA HIS A 399 0.21 25.58 -2.61
C HIS A 399 -0.90 24.72 -1.98
N ALA A 400 -2.14 25.18 -2.03
CA ALA A 400 -3.26 24.45 -1.40
C ALA A 400 -3.57 23.13 -2.11
N GLU A 401 -3.49 23.12 -3.44
CA GLU A 401 -3.75 21.93 -4.24
C GLU A 401 -2.61 20.90 -4.11
N VAL A 402 -1.36 21.38 -4.24
CA VAL A 402 -0.17 20.55 -4.02
C VAL A 402 -0.17 19.96 -2.61
N GLY A 403 -0.56 20.73 -1.59
CA GLY A 403 -0.69 20.22 -0.21
C GLY A 403 -1.72 19.11 -0.08
N ALA A 404 -2.88 19.21 -0.73
CA ALA A 404 -3.89 18.16 -0.73
C ALA A 404 -3.41 16.89 -1.43
N VAL A 405 -2.77 17.03 -2.60
CA VAL A 405 -2.17 15.92 -3.35
C VAL A 405 -1.08 15.24 -2.53
N SER A 406 -0.20 16.03 -1.89
CA SER A 406 0.87 15.51 -1.02
C SER A 406 0.31 14.70 0.14
N LEU A 407 -0.73 15.18 0.82
CA LEU A 407 -1.38 14.46 1.93
C LEU A 407 -1.91 13.09 1.46
N LEU A 408 -2.54 13.05 0.28
CA LEU A 408 -3.07 11.80 -0.28
C LEU A 408 -1.96 10.82 -0.68
N ALA A 409 -0.90 11.32 -1.30
CA ALA A 409 0.25 10.50 -1.69
C ALA A 409 0.97 9.93 -0.44
N LEU A 410 1.14 10.72 0.62
CA LEU A 410 1.73 10.26 1.88
C LEU A 410 0.83 9.27 2.63
N ALA A 411 -0.50 9.48 2.60
CA ALA A 411 -1.45 8.54 3.18
C ALA A 411 -1.43 7.19 2.45
N TRP A 412 -1.38 7.21 1.12
CA TRP A 412 -1.19 6.00 0.31
C TRP A 412 0.12 5.29 0.65
N PHE A 413 1.22 6.04 0.75
CA PHE A 413 2.53 5.53 1.12
C PHE A 413 2.49 4.84 2.49
N ALA A 414 1.84 5.45 3.48
CA ALA A 414 1.67 4.88 4.81
C ALA A 414 0.77 3.63 4.80
N CYS A 415 -0.34 3.62 4.05
CA CYS A 415 -1.21 2.46 3.94
C CYS A 415 -0.47 1.22 3.41
N ASN A 416 0.43 1.39 2.45
CA ASN A 416 1.14 0.28 1.82
C ASN A 416 2.50 -0.03 2.46
N GLY A 417 3.13 0.94 3.13
CA GLY A 417 4.49 0.81 3.68
C GLY A 417 4.57 0.47 5.16
N ALA A 418 3.57 0.89 5.98
CA ALA A 418 3.68 0.79 7.43
C ALA A 418 3.83 -0.66 7.95
N LEU A 419 2.95 -1.56 7.54
CA LEU A 419 3.03 -2.95 8.00
C LEU A 419 4.27 -3.69 7.50
N PRO A 420 4.68 -3.61 6.22
CA PRO A 420 5.95 -4.19 5.79
C PRO A 420 7.14 -3.77 6.65
N VAL A 421 7.21 -2.49 7.03
CA VAL A 421 8.30 -1.98 7.88
C VAL A 421 8.24 -2.54 9.30
N LEU A 422 7.02 -2.70 9.85
CA LEU A 422 6.83 -3.13 11.24
C LEU A 422 6.99 -4.64 11.44
N ILE A 423 6.52 -5.45 10.50
CA ILE A 423 6.38 -6.90 10.74
C ILE A 423 7.26 -7.78 9.84
N THR A 424 7.82 -7.24 8.77
CA THR A 424 8.60 -8.04 7.83
C THR A 424 9.79 -7.25 7.30
N PHE A 425 10.44 -7.81 6.30
CA PHE A 425 11.44 -7.12 5.51
C PHE A 425 10.76 -6.32 4.37
N PRO A 426 11.16 -5.06 4.14
CA PRO A 426 10.62 -4.26 3.04
C PRO A 426 11.20 -4.75 1.69
N ALA A 427 10.83 -5.96 1.28
CA ALA A 427 11.15 -6.49 -0.04
C ALA A 427 10.43 -5.67 -1.12
N ALA A 428 11.03 -5.54 -2.30
CA ALA A 428 10.52 -4.75 -3.42
C ALA A 428 9.02 -4.98 -3.65
N ARG A 429 8.60 -6.23 -3.78
CA ARG A 429 7.20 -6.60 -4.02
C ARG A 429 6.20 -6.11 -2.94
N TYR A 430 6.68 -5.83 -1.73
CA TYR A 430 5.82 -5.36 -0.64
C TYR A 430 5.71 -3.84 -0.57
N ILE A 431 6.70 -3.14 -1.13
CA ILE A 431 6.84 -1.69 -0.96
C ILE A 431 6.77 -0.89 -2.26
N ASP A 432 6.91 -1.54 -3.42
CA ASP A 432 6.89 -0.86 -4.73
C ASP A 432 5.61 -0.03 -4.92
N SER A 433 4.46 -0.60 -4.60
CA SER A 433 3.17 0.09 -4.71
C SER A 433 3.01 1.26 -3.73
N ALA A 434 3.81 1.35 -2.67
CA ALA A 434 3.73 2.47 -1.73
C ALA A 434 4.06 3.81 -2.41
N ALA A 435 4.93 3.81 -3.40
CA ALA A 435 5.34 5.00 -4.14
C ALA A 435 4.36 5.45 -5.24
N ALA A 436 3.32 4.68 -5.56
CA ALA A 436 2.47 4.87 -6.74
C ALA A 436 1.89 6.29 -6.89
N LEU A 437 1.48 6.93 -5.81
CA LEU A 437 0.90 8.28 -5.84
C LEU A 437 1.92 9.42 -5.66
N LEU A 438 3.16 9.14 -5.26
CA LEU A 438 4.16 10.18 -5.04
C LEU A 438 4.47 11.04 -6.27
N PRO A 439 4.49 10.49 -7.52
CA PRO A 439 4.69 11.28 -8.73
C PRO A 439 3.62 12.34 -8.97
N ALA A 440 2.42 12.22 -8.39
CA ALA A 440 1.37 13.23 -8.51
C ALA A 440 1.77 14.59 -7.93
N ILE A 441 2.64 14.62 -6.91
CA ILE A 441 3.08 15.84 -6.22
C ILE A 441 3.81 16.78 -7.19
N PRO A 442 4.96 16.38 -7.78
CA PRO A 442 5.68 17.22 -8.74
C PRO A 442 4.89 17.44 -10.04
N LEU A 443 4.10 16.45 -10.49
CA LEU A 443 3.28 16.62 -11.69
C LEU A 443 2.24 17.72 -11.49
N THR A 444 1.53 17.75 -10.36
CA THR A 444 0.58 18.84 -10.04
C THR A 444 1.28 20.19 -10.05
N ARG A 445 2.48 20.29 -9.47
CA ARG A 445 3.24 21.53 -9.44
C ARG A 445 3.71 21.97 -10.82
N ALA A 446 4.27 21.05 -11.60
CA ALA A 446 4.75 21.32 -12.94
C ALA A 446 3.64 21.85 -13.87
N LEU A 447 2.49 21.16 -13.86
CA LEU A 447 1.35 21.54 -14.68
C LEU A 447 0.75 22.89 -14.24
N ALA A 448 0.67 23.16 -12.92
CA ALA A 448 0.21 24.44 -12.40
C ALA A 448 1.10 25.60 -12.83
N LEU A 449 2.43 25.41 -12.86
CA LEU A 449 3.39 26.41 -13.34
C LEU A 449 3.25 26.64 -14.86
N ALA A 450 3.12 25.59 -15.63
CA ALA A 450 2.95 25.67 -17.09
C ALA A 450 1.67 26.44 -17.48
N MET A 451 0.57 26.21 -16.78
CA MET A 451 -0.71 26.89 -17.03
C MET A 451 -0.74 28.33 -16.51
N GLY A 452 -0.09 28.59 -15.36
CA GLY A 452 -0.01 29.95 -14.77
C GLY A 452 0.82 30.94 -15.61
N SER A 453 1.72 30.47 -16.46
CA SER A 453 2.51 31.30 -17.35
C SER A 453 1.71 31.89 -18.52
N GLY A 454 0.57 31.28 -18.89
CA GLY A 454 -0.32 31.80 -19.96
C GLY A 454 -1.32 32.89 -19.52
N ALA A 455 -1.60 32.99 -18.22
CA ALA A 455 -2.69 33.87 -17.72
C ALA A 455 -2.26 35.32 -17.39
N VAL A 456 -0.97 35.63 -17.41
CA VAL A 456 -0.45 36.96 -17.00
C VAL A 456 -0.40 37.97 -18.18
N SER A 457 -0.70 37.53 -19.42
CA SER A 457 -0.55 38.39 -20.62
C SER A 457 -1.81 39.17 -21.06
N SER A 458 -2.94 39.09 -20.31
CA SER A 458 -4.18 39.75 -20.74
C SER A 458 -4.88 40.55 -19.64
N ALA A 459 -4.14 41.32 -18.85
CA ALA A 459 -4.74 42.47 -18.19
C ALA A 459 -4.68 43.67 -19.17
N PRO A 460 -5.80 44.08 -19.80
CA PRO A 460 -5.82 45.32 -20.55
C PRO A 460 -5.63 46.46 -19.56
N GLY A 461 -4.69 47.37 -19.88
CA GLY A 461 -4.39 48.52 -19.08
C GLY A 461 -5.67 49.27 -18.70
N GLN A 462 -5.90 49.40 -17.41
CA GLN A 462 -6.74 50.48 -16.90
C GLN A 462 -5.87 51.72 -16.89
N SER A 463 -6.01 52.52 -17.93
CA SER A 463 -5.63 53.93 -17.98
C SER A 463 -6.76 54.81 -17.44
#